data_18fedeb87c618548654a43f6f27e515c
#
_entry.id   18fedeb87c618548654a43f6f27e515c
#
_cell.length_a   1.000
_cell.length_b   1.000
_cell.length_c   1.000
_cell.angle_alpha   90.00
_cell.angle_beta   90.00
_cell.angle_gamma   90.00
#
_symmetry.space_group_name_H-M   'P 1'
#
loop_
_entity.id
_entity.type
_entity.pdbx_description
1 polymer ?
#
loop_
_entity_poly.entity_id
_entity_poly.type
_entity_poly.pdbx_seq_one_letter_code
_entity_poly.pdbx_strand_id
1 'polypeptide(L)'
;LAQAKTRFQAGFIRGVERVGGFGGKSDVLAGCAVYTGDPGCFRASAERIQAASAADIRAAARLRLSQGDHTLTILPFPQYRTVSSDVDRSQGVPAVTEFPQASFPALQRATLENGIEVVLAERHEIPVVQVQLQFDAGYAADLGRKLGTASFAMNMLDQGAGKRDTLELAAAIESEGAYIGAGAGLDTASVSLNALKARLDPSLALFADVALRPRFD
;
A
#
# COMPACT_ATOMS: atom_id res chain seq x y z
N LEU A 1 15.35 5.34 -10.81
CA LEU A 1 15.12 3.91 -11.11
C LEU A 1 15.08 3.08 -9.83
N ALA A 2 16.00 3.26 -8.87
CA ALA A 2 16.00 2.53 -7.60
C ALA A 2 14.67 2.70 -6.85
N GLN A 3 14.22 3.92 -6.66
CA GLN A 3 12.93 4.25 -6.03
C GLN A 3 11.75 3.56 -6.74
N ALA A 4 11.71 3.59 -8.08
CA ALA A 4 10.67 2.93 -8.85
C ALA A 4 10.65 1.40 -8.62
N LYS A 5 11.82 0.77 -8.52
CA LYS A 5 11.94 -0.66 -8.18
C LYS A 5 11.44 -0.96 -6.78
N THR A 6 11.84 -0.17 -5.78
CA THR A 6 11.37 -0.31 -4.39
C THR A 6 9.86 -0.18 -4.31
N ARG A 7 9.29 0.82 -4.98
CA ARG A 7 7.83 1.06 -5.03
C ARG A 7 7.07 -0.09 -5.67
N PHE A 8 7.59 -0.63 -6.80
CA PHE A 8 7.01 -1.81 -7.43
C PHE A 8 7.03 -3.02 -6.49
N GLN A 9 8.17 -3.32 -5.88
CA GLN A 9 8.32 -4.44 -4.95
C GLN A 9 7.38 -4.31 -3.74
N ALA A 10 7.33 -3.13 -3.15
CA ALA A 10 6.45 -2.84 -2.02
C ALA A 10 4.97 -3.00 -2.39
N GLY A 11 4.56 -2.48 -3.55
CA GLY A 11 3.21 -2.62 -4.07
C GLY A 11 2.82 -4.07 -4.33
N PHE A 12 3.72 -4.86 -4.91
CA PHE A 12 3.50 -6.29 -5.15
C PHE A 12 3.34 -7.06 -3.83
N ILE A 13 4.24 -6.88 -2.86
CA ILE A 13 4.18 -7.55 -1.56
C ILE A 13 2.86 -7.26 -0.84
N ARG A 14 2.42 -5.99 -0.82
CA ARG A 14 1.13 -5.61 -0.22
C ARG A 14 -0.06 -6.15 -1.00
N GLY A 15 0.03 -6.15 -2.33
CA GLY A 15 -1.04 -6.68 -3.20
C GLY A 15 -1.36 -8.14 -2.91
N VAL A 16 -0.32 -8.97 -2.74
CA VAL A 16 -0.48 -10.41 -2.48
C VAL A 16 -0.84 -10.75 -1.02
N GLU A 17 -1.04 -9.77 -0.15
CA GLU A 17 -1.69 -10.00 1.16
C GLU A 17 -3.11 -10.53 0.96
N ARG A 18 -3.82 -9.99 -0.01
CA ARG A 18 -5.19 -10.41 -0.34
C ARG A 18 -5.18 -11.73 -1.12
N VAL A 19 -6.08 -12.63 -0.76
CA VAL A 19 -6.25 -13.90 -1.47
C VAL A 19 -6.97 -13.69 -2.80
N GLY A 20 -8.08 -12.97 -2.78
CA GLY A 20 -8.91 -12.68 -3.95
C GLY A 20 -9.01 -11.19 -4.25
N GLY A 21 -9.89 -10.84 -5.20
CA GLY A 21 -10.10 -9.47 -5.68
C GLY A 21 -9.01 -9.01 -6.66
N PHE A 22 -9.16 -7.77 -7.14
CA PHE A 22 -8.24 -7.20 -8.11
C PHE A 22 -6.83 -7.04 -7.52
N GLY A 23 -5.83 -7.68 -8.15
CA GLY A 23 -4.43 -7.64 -7.74
C GLY A 23 -4.07 -8.54 -6.55
N GLY A 24 -4.99 -9.39 -6.06
CA GLY A 24 -4.71 -10.40 -5.04
C GLY A 24 -3.96 -11.62 -5.59
N LYS A 25 -3.67 -12.60 -4.73
CA LYS A 25 -2.93 -13.82 -5.12
C LYS A 25 -3.58 -14.57 -6.28
N SER A 26 -4.91 -14.74 -6.23
CA SER A 26 -5.65 -15.44 -7.28
C SER A 26 -5.57 -14.72 -8.63
N ASP A 27 -5.65 -13.40 -8.63
CA ASP A 27 -5.58 -12.59 -9.84
C ASP A 27 -4.18 -12.65 -10.48
N VAL A 28 -3.13 -12.55 -9.66
CA VAL A 28 -1.73 -12.71 -10.11
C VAL A 28 -1.49 -14.09 -10.73
N LEU A 29 -1.94 -15.15 -10.07
CA LEU A 29 -1.77 -16.53 -10.56
C LEU A 29 -2.59 -16.78 -11.82
N ALA A 30 -3.84 -16.33 -11.86
CA ALA A 30 -4.70 -16.47 -13.03
C ALA A 30 -4.16 -15.69 -14.23
N GLY A 31 -3.73 -14.44 -14.02
CA GLY A 31 -3.13 -13.63 -15.07
C GLY A 31 -1.87 -14.29 -15.66
N CYS A 32 -0.99 -14.80 -14.81
CA CYS A 32 0.19 -15.55 -15.24
C CYS A 32 -0.22 -16.81 -16.03
N ALA A 33 -1.16 -17.60 -15.53
CA ALA A 33 -1.61 -18.83 -16.22
C ALA A 33 -2.22 -18.51 -17.60
N VAL A 34 -3.08 -17.51 -17.69
CA VAL A 34 -3.77 -17.16 -18.95
C VAL A 34 -2.82 -16.60 -20.00
N TYR A 35 -1.94 -15.67 -19.61
CA TYR A 35 -1.10 -14.96 -20.59
C TYR A 35 0.21 -15.64 -20.91
N THR A 36 0.71 -16.53 -20.04
CA THR A 36 2.01 -17.18 -20.24
C THR A 36 1.97 -18.69 -20.14
N GLY A 37 0.86 -19.28 -19.71
CA GLY A 37 0.75 -20.71 -19.45
C GLY A 37 1.43 -21.18 -18.14
N ASP A 38 2.10 -20.27 -17.43
CA ASP A 38 2.82 -20.57 -16.18
C ASP A 38 2.29 -19.69 -15.04
N PRO A 39 1.57 -20.26 -14.05
CA PRO A 39 1.11 -19.51 -12.89
C PRO A 39 2.23 -18.84 -12.08
N GLY A 40 3.47 -19.32 -12.21
CA GLY A 40 4.66 -18.80 -11.53
C GLY A 40 5.35 -17.62 -12.24
N CYS A 41 4.84 -17.13 -13.37
CA CYS A 41 5.48 -16.10 -14.19
C CYS A 41 5.81 -14.81 -13.43
N PHE A 42 5.12 -14.52 -12.34
CA PHE A 42 5.34 -13.34 -11.51
C PHE A 42 6.76 -13.28 -10.93
N ARG A 43 7.39 -14.45 -10.67
CA ARG A 43 8.77 -14.54 -10.17
C ARG A 43 9.76 -13.99 -11.18
N ALA A 44 9.71 -14.52 -12.40
CA ALA A 44 10.55 -14.05 -13.50
C ALA A 44 10.30 -12.56 -13.84
N SER A 45 9.05 -12.08 -13.68
CA SER A 45 8.71 -10.68 -13.86
C SER A 45 9.33 -9.79 -12.78
N ALA A 46 9.29 -10.21 -11.52
CA ALA A 46 9.91 -9.50 -10.40
C ALA A 46 11.43 -9.44 -10.54
N GLU A 47 12.07 -10.56 -10.89
CA GLU A 47 13.52 -10.65 -11.15
C GLU A 47 13.94 -9.71 -12.28
N ARG A 48 13.20 -9.70 -13.38
CA ARG A 48 13.44 -8.84 -14.55
C ARG A 48 13.38 -7.35 -14.18
N ILE A 49 12.40 -6.96 -13.37
CA ILE A 49 12.26 -5.58 -12.90
C ILE A 49 13.45 -5.21 -12.00
N GLN A 50 13.84 -6.09 -11.09
CA GLN A 50 14.98 -5.85 -10.21
C GLN A 50 16.32 -5.77 -10.97
N ALA A 51 16.50 -6.59 -12.00
CA ALA A 51 17.70 -6.60 -12.84
C ALA A 51 17.78 -5.40 -13.81
N ALA A 52 16.65 -4.81 -14.21
CA ALA A 52 16.59 -3.76 -15.23
C ALA A 52 17.51 -2.59 -14.94
N SER A 53 18.32 -2.20 -15.95
CA SER A 53 19.19 -1.03 -15.90
C SER A 53 18.56 0.20 -16.56
N ALA A 54 19.14 1.38 -16.35
CA ALA A 54 18.72 2.58 -17.06
C ALA A 54 18.95 2.47 -18.59
N ALA A 55 19.92 1.65 -19.01
CA ALA A 55 20.16 1.39 -20.43
C ALA A 55 19.04 0.54 -21.03
N ASP A 56 18.56 -0.50 -20.31
CA ASP A 56 17.45 -1.34 -20.75
C ASP A 56 16.15 -0.53 -20.90
N ILE A 57 15.86 0.34 -19.95
CA ILE A 57 14.70 1.24 -20.02
C ILE A 57 14.78 2.16 -21.24
N ARG A 58 15.95 2.77 -21.49
CA ARG A 58 16.14 3.62 -22.68
C ARG A 58 16.02 2.84 -23.98
N ALA A 59 16.57 1.64 -24.05
CA ALA A 59 16.46 0.77 -25.23
C ALA A 59 15.00 0.39 -25.49
N ALA A 60 14.27 -0.03 -24.47
CA ALA A 60 12.84 -0.35 -24.57
C ALA A 60 12.00 0.86 -25.01
N ALA A 61 12.26 2.06 -24.44
CA ALA A 61 11.58 3.28 -24.83
C ALA A 61 11.84 3.64 -26.30
N ARG A 62 13.09 3.56 -26.77
CA ARG A 62 13.43 3.80 -28.19
C ARG A 62 12.72 2.81 -29.12
N LEU A 63 12.64 1.53 -28.72
CA LEU A 63 12.01 0.50 -29.54
C LEU A 63 10.48 0.65 -29.60
N ARG A 64 9.85 1.05 -28.50
CA ARG A 64 8.39 0.98 -28.35
C ARG A 64 7.66 2.32 -28.45
N LEU A 65 8.35 3.44 -28.20
CA LEU A 65 7.74 4.77 -28.10
C LEU A 65 8.20 5.74 -29.21
N SER A 66 9.12 5.32 -30.11
CA SER A 66 9.66 6.19 -31.14
C SER A 66 9.01 6.06 -32.52
N GLN A 67 8.10 5.11 -32.70
CA GLN A 67 7.50 4.81 -34.00
C GLN A 67 5.98 4.89 -33.94
N GLY A 68 5.48 6.12 -34.09
CA GLY A 68 4.05 6.38 -34.14
C GLY A 68 3.32 6.25 -32.79
N ASP A 69 2.06 6.53 -32.83
CA ASP A 69 1.10 6.44 -31.74
C ASP A 69 -0.13 5.64 -32.18
N HIS A 70 -0.83 5.11 -31.21
CA HIS A 70 -2.15 4.49 -31.41
C HIS A 70 -3.21 5.31 -30.70
N THR A 71 -4.15 5.86 -31.47
CA THR A 71 -5.29 6.59 -30.92
C THR A 71 -6.49 5.65 -30.79
N LEU A 72 -6.92 5.38 -29.57
CA LEU A 72 -8.17 4.69 -29.28
C LEU A 72 -9.27 5.71 -28.99
N THR A 73 -10.26 5.79 -29.87
CA THR A 73 -11.45 6.61 -29.64
C THR A 73 -12.56 5.76 -29.07
N ILE A 74 -13.01 6.09 -27.86
CA ILE A 74 -14.13 5.44 -27.20
C ILE A 74 -15.39 6.24 -27.50
N LEU A 75 -16.27 5.63 -28.26
CA LEU A 75 -17.56 6.25 -28.63
C LEU A 75 -18.69 5.65 -27.76
N PRO A 76 -19.76 6.41 -27.50
CA PRO A 76 -21.00 5.82 -26.95
C PRO A 76 -21.46 4.69 -27.85
N PHE A 77 -21.72 3.53 -27.27
CA PHE A 77 -22.05 2.35 -28.09
C PHE A 77 -23.47 2.43 -28.63
N PRO A 78 -23.64 2.20 -29.93
CA PRO A 78 -24.95 2.18 -30.52
C PRO A 78 -25.68 0.84 -30.41
N GLN A 79 -24.95 -0.28 -30.23
CA GLN A 79 -25.56 -1.62 -30.23
C GLN A 79 -24.79 -2.60 -29.37
N TYR A 80 -25.51 -3.32 -28.50
CA TYR A 80 -25.00 -4.51 -27.81
C TYR A 80 -25.17 -5.74 -28.70
N ARG A 81 -24.12 -6.53 -28.82
CA ARG A 81 -24.21 -7.92 -29.28
C ARG A 81 -24.01 -8.82 -28.10
N THR A 82 -25.02 -9.62 -27.78
CA THR A 82 -24.86 -10.72 -26.85
C THR A 82 -24.21 -11.90 -27.57
N VAL A 83 -23.13 -12.44 -27.03
CA VAL A 83 -22.55 -13.68 -27.47
C VAL A 83 -23.10 -14.79 -26.57
N SER A 84 -23.67 -15.84 -27.14
CA SER A 84 -24.07 -17.02 -26.37
C SER A 84 -22.81 -17.65 -25.75
N SER A 85 -22.95 -18.05 -24.51
CA SER A 85 -21.88 -18.75 -23.78
C SER A 85 -22.32 -20.21 -23.62
N ASP A 86 -21.45 -21.14 -23.98
CA ASP A 86 -21.66 -22.59 -23.75
C ASP A 86 -21.48 -22.99 -22.29
N VAL A 87 -21.17 -22.02 -21.43
CA VAL A 87 -21.05 -22.27 -19.99
C VAL A 87 -22.45 -22.36 -19.38
N ASP A 88 -22.78 -23.56 -18.92
CA ASP A 88 -24.01 -23.76 -18.14
C ASP A 88 -23.87 -23.12 -16.75
N ARG A 89 -24.71 -22.10 -16.53
CA ARG A 89 -24.80 -21.38 -15.24
C ARG A 89 -26.08 -21.70 -14.49
N SER A 90 -26.87 -22.69 -14.95
CA SER A 90 -28.13 -23.05 -14.34
C SER A 90 -27.98 -23.57 -12.90
N GLN A 91 -26.81 -24.13 -12.58
CA GLN A 91 -26.49 -24.63 -11.25
C GLN A 91 -26.18 -23.50 -10.24
N GLY A 92 -26.08 -22.27 -10.71
CA GLY A 92 -25.74 -21.13 -9.85
C GLY A 92 -24.29 -21.15 -9.36
N VAL A 93 -24.04 -20.45 -8.26
CA VAL A 93 -22.73 -20.43 -7.58
C VAL A 93 -22.65 -21.66 -6.66
N PRO A 94 -21.51 -22.36 -6.59
CA PRO A 94 -21.33 -23.46 -5.64
C PRO A 94 -21.70 -23.07 -4.23
N ALA A 95 -22.45 -23.92 -3.54
CA ALA A 95 -22.83 -23.67 -2.16
C ALA A 95 -21.59 -23.67 -1.25
N VAL A 96 -21.50 -22.69 -0.38
CA VAL A 96 -20.48 -22.68 0.67
C VAL A 96 -20.96 -23.65 1.77
N THR A 97 -20.29 -24.79 1.89
CA THR A 97 -20.64 -25.83 2.86
C THR A 97 -20.00 -25.59 4.24
N GLU A 98 -18.87 -24.90 4.26
CA GLU A 98 -18.15 -24.58 5.50
C GLU A 98 -17.70 -23.10 5.47
N PHE A 99 -17.97 -22.40 6.56
CA PHE A 99 -17.48 -21.05 6.75
C PHE A 99 -16.20 -21.09 7.59
N PRO A 100 -15.07 -20.50 7.11
CA PRO A 100 -13.85 -20.46 7.89
C PRO A 100 -14.09 -19.69 9.20
N GLN A 101 -13.65 -20.26 10.30
CA GLN A 101 -13.67 -19.59 11.60
C GLN A 101 -12.55 -18.58 11.68
N ALA A 102 -12.87 -17.32 11.95
CA ALA A 102 -11.86 -16.29 12.19
C ALA A 102 -11.23 -16.52 13.59
N SER A 103 -9.91 -16.60 13.62
CA SER A 103 -9.15 -16.58 14.88
C SER A 103 -8.29 -15.33 14.92
N PHE A 104 -8.30 -14.64 16.06
CA PHE A 104 -7.43 -13.50 16.29
C PHE A 104 -6.05 -13.97 16.74
N PRO A 105 -4.94 -13.32 16.31
CA PRO A 105 -3.62 -13.63 16.82
C PRO A 105 -3.53 -13.33 18.33
N ALA A 106 -2.65 -14.04 19.02
CA ALA A 106 -2.32 -13.73 20.41
C ALA A 106 -1.69 -12.34 20.49
N LEU A 107 -2.18 -11.51 21.43
CA LEU A 107 -1.65 -10.18 21.67
C LEU A 107 -0.56 -10.22 22.72
N GLN A 108 0.58 -9.65 22.41
CA GLN A 108 1.66 -9.39 23.37
C GLN A 108 1.55 -7.93 23.83
N ARG A 109 1.79 -7.68 25.11
CA ARG A 109 1.72 -6.33 25.71
C ARG A 109 3.00 -6.02 26.46
N ALA A 110 3.46 -4.77 26.32
CA ALA A 110 4.59 -4.25 27.06
C ALA A 110 4.36 -2.76 27.33
N THR A 111 5.02 -2.23 28.35
CA THR A 111 5.04 -0.80 28.62
C THR A 111 6.48 -0.31 28.50
N LEU A 112 6.69 0.74 27.71
CA LEU A 112 7.99 1.39 27.58
C LEU A 112 8.32 2.21 28.84
N GLU A 113 9.60 2.54 29.03
CA GLU A 113 10.06 3.34 30.18
C GLU A 113 9.36 4.71 30.31
N ASN A 114 8.92 5.27 29.19
CA ASN A 114 8.17 6.53 29.14
C ASN A 114 6.66 6.37 29.38
N GLY A 115 6.19 5.15 29.70
CA GLY A 115 4.79 4.86 29.99
C GLY A 115 3.92 4.53 28.78
N ILE A 116 4.46 4.54 27.56
CA ILE A 116 3.70 4.14 26.36
C ILE A 116 3.41 2.64 26.38
N GLU A 117 2.13 2.29 26.27
CA GLU A 117 1.68 0.90 26.11
C GLU A 117 1.92 0.43 24.68
N VAL A 118 2.57 -0.71 24.51
CA VAL A 118 2.80 -1.37 23.21
C VAL A 118 1.97 -2.64 23.15
N VAL A 119 1.17 -2.79 22.12
CA VAL A 119 0.42 -4.00 21.82
C VAL A 119 0.89 -4.57 20.50
N LEU A 120 1.41 -5.78 20.51
CA LEU A 120 1.90 -6.47 19.31
C LEU A 120 0.98 -7.65 18.96
N ALA A 121 0.58 -7.71 17.68
CA ALA A 121 -0.08 -8.84 17.07
C ALA A 121 0.79 -9.38 15.93
N GLU A 122 1.37 -10.56 16.12
CA GLU A 122 2.27 -11.16 15.13
C GLU A 122 1.51 -11.84 14.00
N ARG A 123 1.83 -11.47 12.77
CA ARG A 123 1.37 -12.13 11.53
C ARG A 123 2.55 -12.22 10.57
N HIS A 124 2.80 -13.42 10.05
CA HIS A 124 4.00 -13.71 9.26
C HIS A 124 3.73 -14.10 7.80
N GLU A 125 2.49 -13.99 7.33
CA GLU A 125 2.11 -14.38 5.97
C GLU A 125 2.76 -13.51 4.90
N ILE A 126 3.05 -12.24 5.24
CA ILE A 126 3.74 -11.29 4.38
C ILE A 126 4.77 -10.48 5.18
N PRO A 127 5.89 -10.07 4.56
CA PRO A 127 6.94 -9.32 5.24
C PRO A 127 6.64 -7.81 5.33
N VAL A 128 5.54 -7.46 5.97
CA VAL A 128 5.10 -6.08 6.21
C VAL A 128 4.92 -5.85 7.71
N VAL A 129 5.26 -4.67 8.18
CA VAL A 129 5.01 -4.21 9.55
C VAL A 129 4.12 -2.99 9.50
N GLN A 130 3.05 -3.01 10.27
CA GLN A 130 2.19 -1.86 10.52
C GLN A 130 2.41 -1.36 11.94
N VAL A 131 2.61 -0.07 12.08
CA VAL A 131 2.72 0.61 13.37
C VAL A 131 1.68 1.70 13.42
N GLN A 132 0.97 1.81 14.54
CA GLN A 132 0.03 2.90 14.80
C GLN A 132 0.33 3.48 16.16
N LEU A 133 0.67 4.76 16.20
CA LEU A 133 0.76 5.55 17.42
C LEU A 133 -0.54 6.31 17.56
N GLN A 134 -1.25 6.08 18.66
CA GLN A 134 -2.57 6.65 18.93
C GLN A 134 -2.51 7.60 20.12
N PHE A 135 -3.22 8.71 20.00
CA PHE A 135 -3.32 9.76 21.02
C PHE A 135 -4.78 10.01 21.39
N ASP A 136 -5.04 10.27 22.63
CA ASP A 136 -6.33 10.78 23.13
C ASP A 136 -6.43 12.29 22.82
N ALA A 137 -6.57 12.61 21.53
CA ALA A 137 -6.55 13.98 20.99
C ALA A 137 -7.35 14.09 19.68
N GLY A 138 -8.58 13.57 19.68
CA GLY A 138 -9.48 13.68 18.52
C GLY A 138 -10.07 15.09 18.35
N TYR A 139 -10.81 15.33 17.27
CA TYR A 139 -11.40 16.64 16.98
C TYR A 139 -12.55 17.01 17.92
N ALA A 140 -13.06 16.09 18.76
CA ALA A 140 -13.97 16.43 19.85
C ALA A 140 -13.32 17.38 20.86
N ALA A 141 -11.98 17.34 21.01
CA ALA A 141 -11.23 18.27 21.86
C ALA A 141 -11.25 19.73 21.34
N ASP A 142 -11.65 19.96 20.11
CA ASP A 142 -11.83 21.31 19.53
C ASP A 142 -13.12 21.98 20.00
N LEU A 143 -14.03 21.24 20.67
CA LEU A 143 -15.31 21.78 21.13
C LEU A 143 -15.09 22.97 22.09
N GLY A 144 -15.70 24.11 21.79
CA GLY A 144 -15.49 25.36 22.53
C GLY A 144 -14.19 26.11 22.16
N ARG A 145 -13.45 25.63 21.15
CA ARG A 145 -12.24 26.28 20.61
C ARG A 145 -12.39 26.50 19.10
N LYS A 146 -11.27 26.58 18.36
CA LYS A 146 -11.30 26.62 16.89
C LYS A 146 -11.54 25.20 16.34
N LEU A 147 -12.72 24.98 15.79
CA LEU A 147 -13.08 23.69 15.16
C LEU A 147 -12.17 23.39 13.98
N GLY A 148 -11.77 22.12 13.86
CA GLY A 148 -10.89 21.63 12.79
C GLY A 148 -9.40 21.73 13.12
N THR A 149 -9.02 22.26 14.29
CA THR A 149 -7.61 22.38 14.69
C THR A 149 -6.92 21.02 14.75
N ALA A 150 -7.54 20.03 15.41
CA ALA A 150 -6.97 18.69 15.51
C ALA A 150 -6.77 18.05 14.13
N SER A 151 -7.79 18.10 13.28
CA SER A 151 -7.70 17.54 11.92
C SER A 151 -6.66 18.27 11.07
N PHE A 152 -6.61 19.59 11.15
CA PHE A 152 -5.64 20.38 10.39
C PHE A 152 -4.21 20.10 10.86
N ALA A 153 -3.97 20.09 12.17
CA ALA A 153 -2.65 19.81 12.74
C ALA A 153 -2.15 18.41 12.33
N MET A 154 -3.01 17.40 12.42
CA MET A 154 -2.63 16.03 12.02
C MET A 154 -2.34 15.92 10.51
N ASN A 155 -3.10 16.61 9.66
CA ASN A 155 -2.86 16.63 8.22
C ASN A 155 -1.60 17.41 7.82
N MET A 156 -1.05 18.21 8.72
CA MET A 156 0.19 18.96 8.48
C MET A 156 1.45 18.20 8.93
N LEU A 157 1.33 17.09 9.67
CA LEU A 157 2.49 16.39 10.24
C LEU A 157 3.46 15.86 9.18
N ASP A 158 2.96 15.49 8.01
CA ASP A 158 3.74 14.96 6.89
C ASP A 158 4.15 16.03 5.85
N GLN A 159 3.84 17.31 6.13
CA GLN A 159 4.20 18.42 5.23
C GLN A 159 5.63 18.94 5.45
N GLY A 160 6.45 18.16 6.10
CA GLY A 160 7.86 18.38 6.41
C GLY A 160 8.15 17.91 7.83
N ALA A 161 9.28 17.22 8.02
CA ALA A 161 9.65 16.69 9.32
C ALA A 161 11.17 16.54 9.49
N GLY A 162 11.64 16.71 10.70
CA GLY A 162 13.06 16.71 11.01
C GLY A 162 13.81 17.78 10.22
N LYS A 163 14.72 17.37 9.34
CA LYS A 163 15.48 18.27 8.47
C LYS A 163 14.93 18.35 7.03
N ARG A 164 13.86 17.62 6.74
CA ARG A 164 13.33 17.46 5.38
C ARG A 164 12.13 18.39 5.17
N ASP A 165 12.09 19.03 4.02
CA ASP A 165 10.88 19.68 3.53
C ASP A 165 9.87 18.63 3.05
N THR A 166 8.70 19.08 2.58
CA THR A 166 7.61 18.22 2.11
C THR A 166 8.05 17.28 1.00
N LEU A 167 8.79 17.77 -0.01
CA LEU A 167 9.22 16.98 -1.16
C LEU A 167 10.32 15.99 -0.79
N GLU A 168 11.27 16.44 0.02
CA GLU A 168 12.37 15.60 0.52
C GLU A 168 11.83 14.48 1.42
N LEU A 169 10.85 14.78 2.28
CA LEU A 169 10.21 13.79 3.14
C LEU A 169 9.43 12.76 2.31
N ALA A 170 8.62 13.20 1.36
CA ALA A 170 7.88 12.32 0.47
C ALA A 170 8.82 11.40 -0.33
N ALA A 171 9.89 11.95 -0.90
CA ALA A 171 10.89 11.18 -1.63
C ALA A 171 11.61 10.16 -0.73
N ALA A 172 11.92 10.53 0.52
CA ALA A 172 12.53 9.61 1.48
C ALA A 172 11.60 8.45 1.83
N ILE A 173 10.32 8.72 2.13
CA ILE A 173 9.31 7.70 2.43
C ILE A 173 9.13 6.75 1.25
N GLU A 174 9.01 7.29 0.02
CA GLU A 174 8.90 6.46 -1.19
C GLU A 174 10.15 5.59 -1.44
N SER A 175 11.33 6.10 -1.13
CA SER A 175 12.60 5.35 -1.32
C SER A 175 12.67 4.11 -0.42
N GLU A 176 12.03 4.14 0.75
CA GLU A 176 11.90 2.99 1.63
C GLU A 176 10.70 2.09 1.26
N GLY A 177 9.88 2.47 0.29
CA GLY A 177 8.65 1.77 -0.05
C GLY A 177 7.64 1.78 1.10
N ALA A 178 7.71 2.76 1.97
CA ALA A 178 6.84 2.92 3.13
C ALA A 178 5.63 3.81 2.82
N TYR A 179 4.65 3.77 3.71
CA TYR A 179 3.57 4.77 3.80
C TYR A 179 3.52 5.29 5.23
N ILE A 180 3.50 6.59 5.38
CA ILE A 180 3.26 7.27 6.65
C ILE A 180 2.05 8.15 6.45
N GLY A 181 1.12 8.11 7.39
CA GLY A 181 -0.07 8.95 7.36
C GLY A 181 -0.47 9.35 8.77
N ALA A 182 -1.14 10.48 8.89
CA ALA A 182 -1.65 10.98 10.15
C ALA A 182 -3.08 11.48 9.97
N GLY A 183 -3.88 11.43 11.03
CA GLY A 183 -5.26 11.88 10.99
C GLY A 183 -5.90 11.94 12.37
N ALA A 184 -6.97 12.72 12.49
CA ALA A 184 -7.79 12.82 13.69
C ALA A 184 -9.19 12.26 13.43
N GLY A 185 -9.60 11.32 14.27
CA GLY A 185 -10.99 10.88 14.42
C GLY A 185 -11.73 11.73 15.45
N LEU A 186 -12.92 11.28 15.86
CA LEU A 186 -13.73 11.98 16.86
C LEU A 186 -12.98 12.09 18.20
N ASP A 187 -12.57 10.96 18.76
CA ASP A 187 -11.98 10.89 20.09
C ASP A 187 -10.45 10.78 20.06
N THR A 188 -9.88 10.21 19.00
CA THR A 188 -8.47 9.90 18.92
C THR A 188 -7.83 10.44 17.66
N ALA A 189 -6.55 10.81 17.76
CA ALA A 189 -5.67 11.05 16.62
C ALA A 189 -4.64 9.93 16.50
N SER A 190 -4.14 9.70 15.29
CA SER A 190 -3.13 8.66 15.07
C SER A 190 -2.13 9.04 13.99
N VAL A 191 -0.90 8.57 14.18
CA VAL A 191 0.13 8.50 13.14
C VAL A 191 0.38 7.03 12.83
N SER A 192 0.34 6.67 11.56
CA SER A 192 0.48 5.29 11.09
C SER A 192 1.68 5.14 10.17
N LEU A 193 2.33 3.98 10.25
CA LEU A 193 3.39 3.55 9.36
C LEU A 193 3.02 2.18 8.79
N ASN A 194 3.18 2.00 7.49
CA ASN A 194 3.21 0.70 6.84
C ASN A 194 4.55 0.56 6.12
N ALA A 195 5.39 -0.38 6.56
CA ALA A 195 6.74 -0.57 6.05
C ALA A 195 7.01 -2.03 5.65
N LEU A 196 7.89 -2.23 4.68
CA LEU A 196 8.47 -3.54 4.44
C LEU A 196 9.35 -3.93 5.63
N LYS A 197 9.28 -5.19 6.09
CA LYS A 197 10.12 -5.69 7.19
C LYS A 197 11.61 -5.43 6.94
N ALA A 198 12.08 -5.61 5.71
CA ALA A 198 13.47 -5.37 5.33
C ALA A 198 13.91 -3.89 5.34
N ARG A 199 12.94 -2.97 5.46
CA ARG A 199 13.14 -1.51 5.49
C ARG A 199 12.57 -0.87 6.75
N LEU A 200 12.36 -1.66 7.79
CA LEU A 200 11.68 -1.20 9.00
C LEU A 200 12.45 -0.09 9.72
N ASP A 201 13.75 -0.27 9.96
CA ASP A 201 14.53 0.71 10.73
C ASP A 201 14.58 2.10 10.09
N PRO A 202 14.93 2.27 8.78
CA PRO A 202 14.88 3.57 8.16
C PRO A 202 13.47 4.14 8.07
N SER A 203 12.45 3.29 7.91
CA SER A 203 11.04 3.74 7.90
C SER A 203 10.59 4.21 9.28
N LEU A 204 10.99 3.54 10.36
CA LEU A 204 10.72 3.97 11.74
C LEU A 204 11.40 5.32 12.06
N ALA A 205 12.61 5.57 11.53
CA ALA A 205 13.27 6.85 11.71
C ALA A 205 12.46 8.00 11.06
N LEU A 206 11.92 7.79 9.85
CA LEU A 206 11.04 8.75 9.19
C LEU A 206 9.72 8.92 9.95
N PHE A 207 9.13 7.84 10.42
CA PHE A 207 7.93 7.85 11.25
C PHE A 207 8.13 8.66 12.54
N ALA A 208 9.26 8.48 13.21
CA ALA A 208 9.61 9.25 14.39
C ALA A 208 9.81 10.74 14.08
N ASP A 209 10.38 11.10 12.92
CA ASP A 209 10.48 12.48 12.49
C ASP A 209 9.08 13.10 12.32
N VAL A 210 8.18 12.42 11.62
CA VAL A 210 6.80 12.89 11.41
C VAL A 210 6.03 13.04 12.72
N ALA A 211 6.15 12.06 13.62
CA ALA A 211 5.39 12.06 14.86
C ALA A 211 5.93 13.05 15.91
N LEU A 212 7.26 13.26 15.97
CA LEU A 212 7.92 13.96 17.05
C LEU A 212 8.57 15.30 16.63
N ARG A 213 8.82 15.50 15.34
CA ARG A 213 9.56 16.65 14.81
C ARG A 213 8.91 17.22 13.53
N PRO A 214 7.58 17.39 13.49
CA PRO A 214 6.93 18.04 12.34
C PRO A 214 7.41 19.48 12.23
N ARG A 215 7.49 20.00 11.01
CA ARG A 215 8.00 21.37 10.79
C ARG A 215 6.89 22.41 10.79
N PHE A 216 5.72 22.09 10.29
CA PHE A 216 4.60 23.04 10.14
C PHE A 216 4.97 24.31 9.33
N ASP A 217 5.79 24.16 8.31
CA ASP A 217 6.26 25.27 7.46
C ASP A 217 5.16 25.80 6.54
#